data_056666be68269d5de7c2edcd9c3b4cd3
#
_entry.id   056666be68269d5de7c2edcd9c3b4cd3
#
_cell.length_a   1.000
_cell.length_b   1.000
_cell.length_c   1.000
_cell.angle_alpha   90.00
_cell.angle_beta   90.00
_cell.angle_gamma   90.00
#
_symmetry.space_group_name_H-M   'P 1'
#
loop_
_entity.id
_entity.type
_entity.pdbx_description
1 polymer ?
#
loop_
_entity_poly.entity_id
_entity_poly.type
_entity_poly.pdbx_seq_one_letter_code
_entity_poly.pdbx_strand_id
1 'polypeptide(L)'
;MIESFNRVYTFFKTHADRTPSIQDKLAHLEKNKTVPDEIDRVLDRRGVVKTSASPALGKIRANLAKKRTAADRIFYRAVKKYSGSGVLADTQESVHDNKRVLAVEGAFKGQVNGIFHGSSSKATIFYVEPSETLEINNEISVLEDEEKREVTRILRLLTAFVAGYRDELRDYSTALYQIDFVNAKALHKSGC
;
A
#
# COMPACT_ATOMS: atom_id res chain seq x y z
N MET A 1 -12.61 13.06 -9.49
CA MET A 1 -13.66 13.20 -10.53
C MET A 1 -15.07 13.03 -9.96
N ILE A 2 -15.48 11.86 -9.44
CA ILE A 2 -16.85 11.62 -8.90
C ILE A 2 -17.22 12.62 -7.81
N GLU A 3 -16.37 12.82 -6.81
CA GLU A 3 -16.61 13.80 -5.75
C GLU A 3 -16.73 15.24 -6.29
N SER A 4 -15.90 15.59 -7.28
CA SER A 4 -15.99 16.89 -7.95
C SER A 4 -17.32 17.03 -8.68
N PHE A 5 -17.74 15.98 -9.42
CA PHE A 5 -19.04 15.95 -10.06
C PHE A 5 -20.18 16.09 -9.02
N ASN A 6 -20.16 15.30 -7.95
CA ASN A 6 -21.20 15.32 -6.91
C ASN A 6 -21.33 16.72 -6.25
N ARG A 7 -20.21 17.43 -6.07
CA ARG A 7 -20.21 18.82 -5.55
C ARG A 7 -20.81 19.80 -6.56
N VAL A 8 -20.35 19.74 -7.81
CA VAL A 8 -20.84 20.59 -8.90
C VAL A 8 -22.33 20.34 -9.15
N TYR A 9 -22.74 19.09 -9.22
CA TYR A 9 -24.15 18.71 -9.36
C TYR A 9 -25.02 19.29 -8.23
N THR A 10 -24.54 19.18 -6.97
CA THR A 10 -25.26 19.74 -5.82
C THR A 10 -25.41 21.25 -5.95
N PHE A 11 -24.32 21.94 -6.28
CA PHE A 11 -24.32 23.40 -6.45
C PHE A 11 -25.38 23.84 -7.49
N PHE A 12 -25.36 23.24 -8.68
CA PHE A 12 -26.30 23.62 -9.73
C PHE A 12 -27.75 23.23 -9.41
N LYS A 13 -27.99 22.09 -8.74
CA LYS A 13 -29.34 21.77 -8.28
C LYS A 13 -29.87 22.75 -7.26
N THR A 14 -29.03 23.25 -6.37
CA THR A 14 -29.43 24.27 -5.37
C THR A 14 -29.70 25.64 -6.01
N HIS A 15 -29.09 25.95 -7.18
CA HIS A 15 -29.25 27.21 -7.89
C HIS A 15 -29.94 27.02 -9.25
N ALA A 16 -30.93 26.12 -9.32
CA ALA A 16 -31.59 25.73 -10.55
C ALA A 16 -32.19 26.94 -11.29
N ASP A 17 -32.89 27.82 -10.56
CA ASP A 17 -33.54 29.01 -11.12
C ASP A 17 -32.56 29.97 -11.82
N ARG A 18 -31.31 29.98 -11.43
CA ARG A 18 -30.28 30.90 -11.94
C ARG A 18 -29.48 30.28 -13.11
N THR A 19 -29.62 28.98 -13.37
CA THR A 19 -28.76 28.23 -14.30
C THR A 19 -29.56 27.22 -15.14
N PRO A 20 -30.64 27.62 -15.81
CA PRO A 20 -31.53 26.69 -16.53
C PRO A 20 -30.81 25.89 -17.61
N SER A 21 -29.93 26.52 -18.39
CA SER A 21 -29.16 25.86 -19.48
C SER A 21 -28.20 24.77 -18.99
N ILE A 22 -27.78 24.83 -17.72
CA ILE A 22 -26.94 23.79 -17.11
C ILE A 22 -27.81 22.66 -16.55
N GLN A 23 -29.02 22.97 -16.08
CA GLN A 23 -29.94 21.96 -15.61
C GLN A 23 -30.28 20.91 -16.70
N ASP A 24 -30.51 21.35 -17.94
CA ASP A 24 -30.77 20.44 -19.06
C ASP A 24 -29.59 19.47 -19.31
N LYS A 25 -28.37 19.97 -19.16
CA LYS A 25 -27.16 19.14 -19.32
C LYS A 25 -26.96 18.13 -18.19
N LEU A 26 -27.49 18.40 -17.00
CA LEU A 26 -27.39 17.55 -15.82
C LEU A 26 -28.66 16.70 -15.59
N ALA A 27 -29.71 16.88 -16.38
CA ALA A 27 -31.01 16.27 -16.15
C ALA A 27 -30.99 14.73 -16.14
N HIS A 28 -30.11 14.14 -16.92
CA HIS A 28 -29.97 12.68 -17.06
C HIS A 28 -28.91 12.06 -16.12
N LEU A 29 -28.26 12.89 -15.29
CA LEU A 29 -27.21 12.46 -14.39
C LEU A 29 -27.68 12.48 -12.94
N GLU A 30 -27.18 11.58 -12.15
CA GLU A 30 -27.42 11.49 -10.70
C GLU A 30 -26.09 11.45 -9.94
N LYS A 31 -26.14 11.72 -8.64
CA LYS A 31 -24.95 11.59 -7.79
C LYS A 31 -24.62 10.11 -7.55
N ASN A 32 -23.39 9.76 -7.72
CA ASN A 32 -22.90 8.44 -7.33
C ASN A 32 -22.08 8.53 -6.03
N LYS A 33 -22.55 7.85 -5.01
CA LYS A 33 -21.84 7.63 -3.74
C LYS A 33 -21.28 6.22 -3.65
N THR A 34 -21.86 5.28 -4.39
CA THR A 34 -21.55 3.85 -4.32
C THR A 34 -20.09 3.57 -4.69
N VAL A 35 -19.59 4.23 -5.74
CA VAL A 35 -18.19 4.02 -6.16
C VAL A 35 -17.21 4.63 -5.17
N PRO A 36 -17.34 5.89 -4.73
CA PRO A 36 -16.47 6.44 -3.66
C PRO A 36 -16.51 5.62 -2.37
N ASP A 37 -17.68 5.25 -1.90
CA ASP A 37 -17.86 4.47 -0.66
C ASP A 37 -17.15 3.11 -0.75
N GLU A 38 -17.24 2.41 -1.90
CA GLU A 38 -16.57 1.14 -2.10
C GLU A 38 -15.03 1.31 -2.20
N ILE A 39 -14.56 2.37 -2.86
CA ILE A 39 -13.12 2.71 -2.89
C ILE A 39 -12.64 2.98 -1.46
N ASP A 40 -13.37 3.80 -0.70
CA ASP A 40 -13.02 4.14 0.68
C ASP A 40 -13.10 2.94 1.62
N ARG A 41 -13.97 1.97 1.35
CA ARG A 41 -14.03 0.71 2.10
C ARG A 41 -12.74 -0.11 1.94
N VAL A 42 -12.17 -0.11 0.73
CA VAL A 42 -11.03 -0.94 0.35
C VAL A 42 -9.69 -0.23 0.57
N LEU A 43 -9.59 1.05 0.18
CA LEU A 43 -8.34 1.82 0.19
C LEU A 43 -8.33 2.87 1.30
N ASP A 44 -7.16 3.17 1.81
CA ASP A 44 -6.94 4.34 2.66
C ASP A 44 -6.65 5.60 1.80
N ARG A 45 -6.49 6.76 2.45
CA ARG A 45 -6.20 8.04 1.78
C ARG A 45 -4.88 8.06 1.01
N ARG A 46 -3.98 7.12 1.26
CA ARG A 46 -2.69 6.96 0.55
C ARG A 46 -2.77 5.93 -0.57
N GLY A 47 -3.95 5.34 -0.81
CA GLY A 47 -4.17 4.30 -1.81
C GLY A 47 -3.69 2.91 -1.37
N VAL A 48 -3.42 2.70 -0.08
CA VAL A 48 -3.02 1.39 0.46
C VAL A 48 -4.27 0.59 0.83
N VAL A 49 -4.28 -0.70 0.48
CA VAL A 49 -5.38 -1.61 0.83
C VAL A 49 -5.48 -1.77 2.34
N LYS A 50 -6.65 -1.42 2.89
CA LYS A 50 -6.92 -1.51 4.33
C LYS A 50 -6.89 -2.96 4.81
N THR A 51 -6.43 -3.17 6.03
CA THR A 51 -6.46 -4.49 6.68
C THR A 51 -7.89 -5.04 6.81
N SER A 52 -8.88 -4.16 6.94
CA SER A 52 -10.31 -4.47 7.00
C SER A 52 -10.93 -4.75 5.64
N ALA A 53 -10.21 -4.60 4.53
CA ALA A 53 -10.74 -4.81 3.18
C ALA A 53 -11.20 -6.26 2.95
N SER A 54 -10.58 -7.24 3.61
CA SER A 54 -11.08 -8.60 3.69
C SER A 54 -10.71 -9.28 5.03
N PRO A 55 -11.53 -10.25 5.51
CA PRO A 55 -11.19 -11.04 6.69
C PRO A 55 -9.90 -11.84 6.51
N ALA A 56 -9.62 -12.32 5.29
CA ALA A 56 -8.41 -13.06 4.96
C ALA A 56 -7.17 -12.18 5.12
N LEU A 57 -7.17 -10.97 4.54
CA LEU A 57 -6.06 -10.00 4.67
C LEU A 57 -5.81 -9.64 6.13
N GLY A 58 -6.88 -9.46 6.91
CA GLY A 58 -6.79 -9.20 8.35
C GLY A 58 -6.05 -10.31 9.10
N LYS A 59 -6.40 -11.57 8.82
CA LYS A 59 -5.74 -12.75 9.43
C LYS A 59 -4.26 -12.86 9.01
N ILE A 60 -3.97 -12.70 7.72
CA ILE A 60 -2.60 -12.77 7.19
C ILE A 60 -1.72 -11.71 7.88
N ARG A 61 -2.14 -10.44 7.91
CA ARG A 61 -1.39 -9.35 8.54
C ARG A 61 -1.20 -9.54 10.04
N ALA A 62 -2.22 -10.06 10.74
CA ALA A 62 -2.09 -10.38 12.16
C ALA A 62 -1.05 -11.50 12.40
N ASN A 63 -1.04 -12.53 11.54
CA ASN A 63 -0.06 -13.61 11.62
C ASN A 63 1.35 -13.11 11.29
N LEU A 64 1.51 -12.27 10.26
CA LEU A 64 2.78 -11.62 9.93
C LEU A 64 3.35 -10.84 11.12
N ALA A 65 2.52 -10.02 11.77
CA ALA A 65 2.95 -9.26 12.94
C ALA A 65 3.44 -10.17 14.09
N LYS A 66 2.71 -11.26 14.37
CA LYS A 66 3.12 -12.24 15.39
C LYS A 66 4.44 -12.93 15.03
N LYS A 67 4.58 -13.37 13.77
CA LYS A 67 5.79 -14.07 13.32
C LYS A 67 7.01 -13.13 13.29
N ARG A 68 6.86 -11.88 12.87
CA ARG A 68 7.93 -10.87 12.94
C ARG A 68 8.41 -10.63 14.37
N THR A 69 7.47 -10.46 15.33
CA THR A 69 7.81 -10.33 16.75
C THR A 69 8.54 -11.57 17.29
N ALA A 70 8.16 -12.77 16.86
CA ALA A 70 8.82 -14.00 17.27
C ALA A 70 10.22 -14.10 16.64
N ALA A 71 10.38 -13.74 15.36
CA ALA A 71 11.67 -13.69 14.66
C ALA A 71 12.65 -12.75 15.35
N ASP A 72 12.20 -11.56 15.75
CA ASP A 72 13.01 -10.60 16.50
C ASP A 72 13.52 -11.21 17.81
N ARG A 73 12.66 -11.89 18.57
CA ARG A 73 13.06 -12.54 19.83
C ARG A 73 14.10 -13.64 19.61
N ILE A 74 13.94 -14.45 18.56
CA ILE A 74 14.90 -15.50 18.20
C ILE A 74 16.23 -14.87 17.79
N PHE A 75 16.18 -13.85 16.94
CA PHE A 75 17.37 -13.14 16.48
C PHE A 75 18.16 -12.50 17.64
N TYR A 76 17.48 -11.84 18.58
CA TYR A 76 18.15 -11.27 19.76
C TYR A 76 18.85 -12.33 20.63
N ARG A 77 18.31 -13.56 20.72
CA ARG A 77 18.99 -14.66 21.40
C ARG A 77 20.25 -15.06 20.64
N ALA A 78 20.20 -15.10 19.30
CA ALA A 78 21.38 -15.38 18.48
C ALA A 78 22.45 -14.29 18.66
N VAL A 79 22.09 -13.00 18.62
CA VAL A 79 23.01 -11.89 18.93
C VAL A 79 23.66 -12.10 20.29
N LYS A 80 22.88 -12.35 21.35
CA LYS A 80 23.41 -12.60 22.70
C LYS A 80 24.38 -13.78 22.76
N LYS A 81 24.08 -14.86 22.06
CA LYS A 81 24.92 -16.06 21.99
C LYS A 81 26.32 -15.76 21.44
N TYR A 82 26.40 -14.91 20.42
CA TYR A 82 27.67 -14.62 19.72
C TYR A 82 28.38 -13.33 20.19
N SER A 83 27.67 -12.39 20.86
CA SER A 83 28.27 -11.14 21.36
C SER A 83 29.41 -11.36 22.38
N GLY A 84 29.27 -12.41 23.22
CA GLY A 84 30.26 -12.67 24.30
C GLY A 84 31.56 -13.33 23.84
N SER A 85 31.67 -13.76 22.58
CA SER A 85 32.79 -14.54 22.05
C SER A 85 33.71 -13.76 21.10
N GLY A 86 33.44 -12.45 20.88
CA GLY A 86 34.23 -11.61 19.95
C GLY A 86 34.01 -11.98 18.47
N VAL A 87 32.99 -12.76 18.17
CA VAL A 87 32.69 -13.24 16.82
C VAL A 87 32.00 -12.16 15.98
N LEU A 88 31.22 -11.29 16.63
CA LEU A 88 30.47 -10.22 15.95
C LEU A 88 31.35 -8.97 15.81
N ALA A 89 31.15 -8.27 14.70
CA ALA A 89 31.73 -6.94 14.48
C ALA A 89 31.13 -5.90 15.46
N ASP A 90 31.72 -4.71 15.53
CA ASP A 90 31.19 -3.59 16.36
C ASP A 90 29.72 -3.32 16.04
N THR A 91 29.34 -3.32 14.76
CA THR A 91 27.96 -3.28 14.31
C THR A 91 27.40 -4.70 14.28
N GLN A 92 26.93 -5.21 15.39
CA GLN A 92 26.59 -6.63 15.62
C GLN A 92 25.54 -7.20 14.63
N GLU A 93 24.75 -6.35 14.00
CA GLU A 93 23.66 -6.74 13.10
C GLU A 93 23.49 -5.81 11.89
N SER A 94 22.83 -6.31 10.86
CA SER A 94 22.44 -5.54 9.68
C SER A 94 21.10 -6.08 9.13
N VAL A 95 20.60 -5.50 8.04
CA VAL A 95 19.42 -5.99 7.33
C VAL A 95 19.80 -6.26 5.88
N HIS A 96 19.55 -7.48 5.42
CA HIS A 96 19.70 -7.91 4.04
C HIS A 96 18.42 -8.59 3.56
N ASP A 97 17.93 -8.19 2.38
CA ASP A 97 16.69 -8.74 1.78
C ASP A 97 15.51 -8.79 2.79
N ASN A 98 15.33 -7.70 3.52
CA ASN A 98 14.30 -7.55 4.56
C ASN A 98 14.42 -8.53 5.74
N LYS A 99 15.58 -9.20 5.89
CA LYS A 99 15.90 -10.11 6.99
C LYS A 99 17.02 -9.52 7.87
N ARG A 100 16.92 -9.72 9.18
CA ARG A 100 18.00 -9.38 10.10
C ARG A 100 19.12 -10.41 9.99
N VAL A 101 20.36 -9.95 9.90
CA VAL A 101 21.56 -10.77 9.77
C VAL A 101 22.58 -10.35 10.80
N LEU A 102 23.39 -11.30 11.28
CA LEU A 102 24.55 -11.03 12.13
C LEU A 102 25.69 -10.49 11.30
N ALA A 103 26.33 -9.44 11.78
CA ALA A 103 27.58 -8.92 11.22
C ALA A 103 28.75 -9.64 11.90
N VAL A 104 29.38 -10.57 11.20
CA VAL A 104 30.41 -11.50 11.72
C VAL A 104 31.76 -11.08 11.20
N GLU A 105 32.75 -10.99 12.08
CA GLU A 105 34.16 -10.75 11.69
C GLU A 105 34.65 -11.87 10.77
N GLY A 106 35.38 -11.50 9.71
CA GLY A 106 35.83 -12.44 8.69
C GLY A 106 36.63 -13.63 9.21
N ALA A 107 37.40 -13.42 10.25
CA ALA A 107 38.19 -14.47 10.92
C ALA A 107 37.29 -15.55 11.57
N PHE A 108 36.02 -15.22 11.88
CA PHE A 108 35.10 -16.09 12.63
C PHE A 108 33.90 -16.53 11.82
N LYS A 109 33.86 -16.27 10.49
CA LYS A 109 32.70 -16.59 9.66
C LYS A 109 32.22 -18.05 9.76
N GLY A 110 33.12 -19.00 10.00
CA GLY A 110 32.79 -20.42 10.16
C GLY A 110 32.27 -20.81 11.54
N GLN A 111 32.21 -19.88 12.49
CA GLN A 111 31.73 -20.16 13.85
C GLN A 111 30.22 -19.88 14.02
N VAL A 112 29.62 -19.18 13.06
CA VAL A 112 28.17 -18.91 13.05
C VAL A 112 27.50 -19.83 12.06
N ASN A 113 26.59 -20.66 12.56
CA ASN A 113 25.76 -21.53 11.72
C ASN A 113 24.64 -20.69 11.08
N GLY A 114 24.52 -20.72 9.76
CA GLY A 114 23.47 -19.95 9.08
C GLY A 114 23.71 -19.84 7.57
N ILE A 115 22.92 -18.97 6.94
CA ILE A 115 23.03 -18.67 5.52
C ILE A 115 23.81 -17.35 5.34
N PHE A 116 24.76 -17.39 4.45
CA PHE A 116 25.58 -16.25 4.08
C PHE A 116 24.85 -15.35 3.06
N HIS A 117 24.68 -14.07 3.38
CA HIS A 117 23.99 -13.08 2.52
C HIS A 117 24.92 -12.07 1.86
N GLY A 118 26.23 -12.14 2.11
CA GLY A 118 27.20 -11.23 1.52
C GLY A 118 28.25 -10.74 2.51
N SER A 119 29.10 -9.82 2.06
CA SER A 119 30.16 -9.23 2.90
C SER A 119 30.26 -7.73 2.67
N SER A 120 30.95 -7.04 3.60
CA SER A 120 31.35 -5.66 3.40
C SER A 120 32.29 -5.51 2.20
N SER A 121 32.44 -4.28 1.66
CA SER A 121 33.26 -4.00 0.48
C SER A 121 34.72 -4.44 0.61
N LYS A 122 35.24 -4.48 1.83
CA LYS A 122 36.62 -4.94 2.15
C LYS A 122 36.67 -6.42 2.55
N ALA A 123 35.54 -7.15 2.49
CA ALA A 123 35.39 -8.54 2.93
C ALA A 123 35.92 -8.82 4.39
N THR A 124 35.90 -7.80 5.25
CA THR A 124 36.25 -7.93 6.66
C THR A 124 35.08 -8.34 7.54
N ILE A 125 33.84 -8.03 7.11
CA ILE A 125 32.60 -8.37 7.81
C ILE A 125 31.72 -9.21 6.88
N PHE A 126 31.16 -10.28 7.41
CA PHE A 126 30.26 -11.19 6.71
C PHE A 126 28.85 -11.12 7.32
N TYR A 127 27.84 -11.10 6.47
CA TYR A 127 26.45 -11.03 6.89
C TYR A 127 25.83 -12.43 6.87
N VAL A 128 25.46 -12.93 8.05
CA VAL A 128 24.96 -14.28 8.23
C VAL A 128 23.56 -14.28 8.83
N GLU A 129 22.60 -14.86 8.13
CA GLU A 129 21.29 -15.18 8.69
C GLU A 129 21.44 -16.42 9.58
N PRO A 130 21.26 -16.30 10.91
CA PRO A 130 21.51 -17.42 11.81
C PRO A 130 20.51 -18.56 11.58
N SER A 131 20.99 -19.80 11.70
CA SER A 131 20.17 -21.00 11.50
C SER A 131 18.90 -21.01 12.35
N GLU A 132 18.96 -20.40 13.53
CA GLU A 132 17.85 -20.28 14.47
C GLU A 132 16.66 -19.48 13.93
N THR A 133 16.90 -18.57 12.94
CA THR A 133 15.84 -17.73 12.35
C THR A 133 15.35 -18.22 11.01
N LEU A 134 15.97 -19.21 10.37
CA LEU A 134 15.68 -19.66 9.01
C LEU A 134 14.21 -20.11 8.84
N GLU A 135 13.73 -20.95 9.74
CA GLU A 135 12.38 -21.49 9.66
C GLU A 135 11.34 -20.38 9.77
N ILE A 136 11.46 -19.52 10.78
CA ILE A 136 10.50 -18.44 10.97
C ILE A 136 10.56 -17.38 9.86
N ASN A 137 11.73 -17.10 9.28
CA ASN A 137 11.86 -16.21 8.14
C ASN A 137 11.24 -16.80 6.87
N ASN A 138 11.32 -18.12 6.67
CA ASN A 138 10.62 -18.81 5.59
C ASN A 138 9.10 -18.71 5.76
N GLU A 139 8.58 -18.91 6.98
CA GLU A 139 7.15 -18.73 7.28
C GLU A 139 6.68 -17.28 7.01
N ILE A 140 7.49 -16.28 7.37
CA ILE A 140 7.22 -14.86 7.07
C ILE A 140 7.16 -14.66 5.56
N SER A 141 8.12 -15.18 4.79
CA SER A 141 8.13 -15.06 3.32
C SER A 141 6.88 -15.66 2.68
N VAL A 142 6.42 -16.81 3.16
CA VAL A 142 5.17 -17.43 2.68
C VAL A 142 3.96 -16.52 2.95
N LEU A 143 3.87 -15.97 4.18
CA LEU A 143 2.79 -15.06 4.55
C LEU A 143 2.83 -13.73 3.76
N GLU A 144 4.02 -13.20 3.44
CA GLU A 144 4.17 -12.01 2.59
C GLU A 144 3.69 -12.28 1.16
N ASP A 145 3.94 -13.46 0.62
CA ASP A 145 3.42 -13.86 -0.70
C ASP A 145 1.91 -14.10 -0.67
N GLU A 146 1.35 -14.62 0.42
CA GLU A 146 -0.08 -14.71 0.61
C GLU A 146 -0.72 -13.32 0.69
N GLU A 147 -0.10 -12.36 1.41
CA GLU A 147 -0.55 -10.98 1.47
C GLU A 147 -0.59 -10.34 0.09
N LYS A 148 0.48 -10.46 -0.71
CA LYS A 148 0.55 -9.93 -2.09
C LYS A 148 -0.56 -10.50 -2.97
N ARG A 149 -0.80 -11.81 -2.89
CA ARG A 149 -1.87 -12.49 -3.65
C ARG A 149 -3.26 -11.99 -3.24
N GLU A 150 -3.52 -11.86 -1.94
CA GLU A 150 -4.80 -11.39 -1.45
C GLU A 150 -5.04 -9.92 -1.78
N VAL A 151 -4.04 -9.05 -1.64
CA VAL A 151 -4.09 -7.64 -2.06
C VAL A 151 -4.40 -7.54 -3.55
N THR A 152 -3.74 -8.33 -4.39
CA THR A 152 -3.99 -8.36 -5.85
C THR A 152 -5.41 -8.80 -6.14
N ARG A 153 -5.93 -9.80 -5.45
CA ARG A 153 -7.31 -10.27 -5.59
C ARG A 153 -8.31 -9.17 -5.25
N ILE A 154 -8.11 -8.47 -4.13
CA ILE A 154 -8.97 -7.37 -3.68
C ILE A 154 -8.97 -6.24 -4.70
N LEU A 155 -7.80 -5.83 -5.19
CA LEU A 155 -7.67 -4.77 -6.19
C LEU A 155 -8.32 -5.13 -7.53
N ARG A 156 -8.24 -6.39 -7.97
CA ARG A 156 -8.93 -6.87 -9.18
C ARG A 156 -10.46 -6.77 -9.01
N LEU A 157 -10.98 -7.16 -7.85
CA LEU A 157 -12.42 -7.05 -7.58
C LEU A 157 -12.88 -5.59 -7.56
N LEU A 158 -12.12 -4.70 -6.91
CA LEU A 158 -12.42 -3.27 -6.90
C LEU A 158 -12.38 -2.69 -8.32
N THR A 159 -11.38 -3.06 -9.13
CA THR A 159 -11.27 -2.62 -10.53
C THR A 159 -12.45 -3.10 -11.36
N ALA A 160 -12.86 -4.36 -11.22
CA ALA A 160 -14.02 -4.91 -11.91
C ALA A 160 -15.33 -4.20 -11.49
N PHE A 161 -15.47 -3.90 -10.20
CA PHE A 161 -16.60 -3.14 -9.68
C PHE A 161 -16.66 -1.74 -10.30
N VAL A 162 -15.56 -0.98 -10.28
CA VAL A 162 -15.49 0.37 -10.86
C VAL A 162 -15.71 0.33 -12.38
N ALA A 163 -15.21 -0.70 -13.06
CA ALA A 163 -15.42 -0.87 -14.51
C ALA A 163 -16.90 -0.99 -14.90
N GLY A 164 -17.76 -1.49 -14.01
CA GLY A 164 -19.21 -1.51 -14.20
C GLY A 164 -19.87 -0.13 -14.32
N TYR A 165 -19.20 0.90 -13.83
CA TYR A 165 -19.65 2.30 -13.88
C TYR A 165 -18.98 3.13 -14.97
N ARG A 166 -18.34 2.48 -15.96
CA ARG A 166 -17.54 3.15 -17.00
C ARG A 166 -18.32 4.23 -17.74
N ASP A 167 -19.53 3.93 -18.17
CA ASP A 167 -20.33 4.84 -18.99
C ASP A 167 -20.78 6.04 -18.16
N GLU A 168 -21.25 5.81 -16.95
CA GLU A 168 -21.59 6.86 -15.99
C GLU A 168 -20.38 7.77 -15.68
N LEU A 169 -19.20 7.19 -15.48
CA LEU A 169 -17.96 7.96 -15.27
C LEU A 169 -17.56 8.79 -16.49
N ARG A 170 -17.80 8.29 -17.70
CA ARG A 170 -17.61 9.04 -18.95
C ARG A 170 -18.57 10.22 -19.03
N ASP A 171 -19.83 10.02 -18.68
CA ASP A 171 -20.84 11.07 -18.68
C ASP A 171 -20.50 12.18 -17.67
N TYR A 172 -20.05 11.81 -16.46
CA TYR A 172 -19.55 12.77 -15.48
C TYR A 172 -18.37 13.58 -16.00
N SER A 173 -17.41 12.92 -16.65
CA SER A 173 -16.25 13.59 -17.24
C SER A 173 -16.68 14.60 -18.31
N THR A 174 -17.61 14.20 -19.17
CA THR A 174 -18.18 15.05 -20.23
C THR A 174 -18.91 16.25 -19.66
N ALA A 175 -19.75 16.04 -18.65
CA ALA A 175 -20.49 17.11 -17.98
C ALA A 175 -19.54 18.12 -17.30
N LEU A 176 -18.54 17.63 -16.56
CA LEU A 176 -17.54 18.49 -15.92
C LEU A 176 -16.77 19.31 -16.95
N TYR A 177 -16.34 18.69 -18.04
CA TYR A 177 -15.64 19.41 -19.13
C TYR A 177 -16.51 20.53 -19.73
N GLN A 178 -17.79 20.26 -20.01
CA GLN A 178 -18.72 21.24 -20.55
C GLN A 178 -18.94 22.40 -19.59
N ILE A 179 -19.06 22.14 -18.30
CA ILE A 179 -19.26 23.17 -17.28
C ILE A 179 -18.00 24.02 -17.14
N ASP A 180 -16.82 23.40 -17.11
CA ASP A 180 -15.54 24.11 -17.04
C ASP A 180 -15.33 25.01 -18.24
N PHE A 181 -15.65 24.54 -19.45
CA PHE A 181 -15.60 25.34 -20.68
C PHE A 181 -16.53 26.55 -20.65
N VAL A 182 -17.76 26.39 -20.14
CA VAL A 182 -18.70 27.52 -19.99
C VAL A 182 -18.18 28.53 -18.98
N ASN A 183 -17.64 28.06 -17.85
CA ASN A 183 -17.04 28.91 -16.82
C ASN A 183 -15.84 29.69 -17.34
N ALA A 184 -14.94 29.07 -18.08
CA ALA A 184 -13.79 29.72 -18.70
C ALA A 184 -14.22 30.84 -19.69
N LYS A 185 -15.25 30.60 -20.52
CA LYS A 185 -15.83 31.60 -21.42
C LYS A 185 -16.46 32.79 -20.68
N ALA A 186 -17.15 32.52 -19.57
CA ALA A 186 -17.78 33.57 -18.75
C ALA A 186 -16.73 34.48 -18.12
N LEU A 187 -15.65 33.89 -17.56
CA LEU A 187 -14.54 34.63 -16.97
C LEU A 187 -13.81 35.49 -17.99
N HIS A 188 -13.61 35.00 -19.22
CA HIS A 188 -12.97 35.77 -20.29
C HIS A 188 -13.81 36.98 -20.72
N LYS A 189 -15.15 36.86 -20.69
CA LYS A 189 -16.04 38.00 -21.03
C LYS A 189 -16.15 39.05 -19.92
N SER A 190 -15.91 38.68 -18.66
CA SER A 190 -16.00 39.56 -17.50
C SER A 190 -14.70 40.33 -17.24
N GLY A 191 -13.62 40.00 -17.92
CA GLY A 191 -12.30 40.63 -17.78
C GLY A 191 -11.94 41.62 -18.87
N CYS A 192 -12.91 42.05 -19.73
CA CYS A 192 -12.79 43.14 -20.72
C CYS A 192 -13.58 44.35 -20.25
#